data_7c0a35eb1e55b9c62409ff1b7e0b4a33
#
_entry.id   7c0a35eb1e55b9c62409ff1b7e0b4a33
#
_cell.length_a   1.000
_cell.length_b   1.000
_cell.length_c   1.000
_cell.angle_alpha   90.00
_cell.angle_beta   90.00
_cell.angle_gamma   90.00
#
_symmetry.space_group_name_H-M   'P 1'
#
loop_
_entity.id
_entity.type
_entity.pdbx_description
1 polymer ?
#
loop_
_entity_poly.entity_id
_entity_poly.type
_entity_poly.pdbx_seq_one_letter_code
_entity_poly.pdbx_strand_id
1 'polypeptide(L)'
;LILNAIYYAINGFSISHIDLKMLIFVLALMAFRSVSEKYNYEEIKVEDLKPRMILSFGSVIKFYSSRVKGLPKTTTETTDSRLTLDEVESIKRWSKTKKGEHTIVIVRHLPFAPFILLGELLFFILRVYL
;
A
#
# COMPACT_ATOMS: atom_id res chain seq x y z
N LEU A 1 -21.85 -1.63 11.46
CA LEU A 1 -21.70 -0.36 10.72
C LEU A 1 -22.68 -0.27 9.56
N ILE A 2 -22.73 -1.25 8.65
CA ILE A 2 -23.65 -1.32 7.49
C ILE A 2 -25.11 -1.36 7.95
N LEU A 3 -25.45 -2.17 8.95
CA LEU A 3 -26.80 -2.27 9.52
C LEU A 3 -27.27 -0.94 10.13
N ASN A 4 -26.41 -0.22 10.82
CA ASN A 4 -26.75 1.10 11.35
C ASN A 4 -26.93 2.14 10.25
N ALA A 5 -26.09 2.11 9.20
CA ALA A 5 -26.27 3.00 8.04
C ALA A 5 -27.61 2.76 7.33
N ILE A 6 -28.02 1.52 7.18
CA ILE A 6 -29.32 1.14 6.62
C ILE A 6 -30.47 1.60 7.55
N TYR A 7 -30.33 1.40 8.86
CA TYR A 7 -31.32 1.83 9.84
C TYR A 7 -31.55 3.35 9.78
N TYR A 8 -30.49 4.15 9.72
CA TYR A 8 -30.58 5.61 9.61
C TYR A 8 -31.11 6.08 8.24
N ALA A 9 -30.79 5.38 7.15
CA ALA A 9 -31.33 5.69 5.84
C ALA A 9 -32.85 5.44 5.75
N ILE A 10 -33.38 4.45 6.47
CA ILE A 10 -34.81 4.11 6.52
C ILE A 10 -35.59 5.04 7.43
N ASN A 11 -35.01 5.47 8.55
CA ASN A 11 -35.71 6.28 9.57
C ASN A 11 -35.54 7.80 9.45
N GLY A 12 -34.96 8.27 8.33
CA GLY A 12 -34.71 9.69 8.10
C GLY A 12 -33.39 10.17 8.69
N PHE A 13 -32.59 10.72 7.82
CA PHE A 13 -31.25 11.21 8.15
C PHE A 13 -31.35 12.53 8.94
N SER A 14 -31.42 12.44 10.25
CA SER A 14 -31.28 13.62 11.11
C SER A 14 -29.78 13.88 11.30
N ILE A 15 -29.28 14.94 10.69
CA ILE A 15 -27.85 15.36 10.76
C ILE A 15 -27.41 15.61 12.21
N SER A 16 -28.35 15.82 13.15
CA SER A 16 -28.09 16.05 14.56
C SER A 16 -27.51 14.84 15.33
N HIS A 17 -27.49 13.65 14.71
CA HIS A 17 -27.00 12.42 15.35
C HIS A 17 -25.75 11.84 14.68
N ILE A 18 -25.05 12.59 13.80
CA ILE A 18 -23.70 12.22 13.41
C ILE A 18 -22.86 12.33 14.67
N ASP A 19 -22.61 11.19 15.28
CA ASP A 19 -21.71 11.10 16.43
C ASP A 19 -20.35 11.66 15.99
N LEU A 20 -19.93 12.77 16.58
CA LEU A 20 -18.65 13.43 16.29
C LEU A 20 -17.50 12.43 16.37
N LYS A 21 -17.60 11.43 17.23
CA LYS A 21 -16.64 10.33 17.36
C LYS A 21 -16.56 9.50 16.09
N MET A 22 -17.69 9.23 15.43
CA MET A 22 -17.74 8.48 14.17
C MET A 22 -17.13 9.28 13.03
N LEU A 23 -17.38 10.59 12.98
CA LEU A 23 -16.77 11.47 11.99
C LEU A 23 -15.23 11.51 12.15
N ILE A 24 -14.76 11.69 13.38
CA ILE A 24 -13.31 11.69 13.68
C ILE A 24 -12.69 10.35 13.29
N PHE A 25 -13.35 9.24 13.58
CA PHE A 25 -12.86 7.90 13.22
C PHE A 25 -12.76 7.70 11.70
N VAL A 26 -13.75 8.13 10.94
CA VAL A 26 -13.73 8.05 9.48
C VAL A 26 -12.62 8.92 8.89
N LEU A 27 -12.45 10.15 9.39
CA LEU A 27 -11.38 11.04 8.97
C LEU A 27 -10.00 10.46 9.30
N ALA A 28 -9.84 9.86 10.48
CA ALA A 28 -8.60 9.19 10.86
C ALA A 28 -8.28 7.99 9.94
N LEU A 29 -9.29 7.19 9.60
CA LEU A 29 -9.12 6.07 8.64
C LEU A 29 -8.74 6.57 7.24
N MET A 30 -9.36 7.65 6.76
CA MET A 30 -9.02 8.23 5.47
C MET A 30 -7.59 8.79 5.44
N ALA A 31 -7.19 9.49 6.49
CA ALA A 31 -5.83 10.00 6.66
C ALA A 31 -4.81 8.86 6.72
N PHE A 32 -5.10 7.82 7.50
CA PHE A 32 -4.24 6.63 7.60
C PHE A 32 -4.07 5.94 6.24
N ARG A 33 -5.16 5.75 5.50
CA ARG A 33 -5.12 5.17 4.16
C ARG A 33 -4.26 6.00 3.21
N SER A 34 -4.46 7.31 3.18
CA SER A 34 -3.69 8.22 2.31
C SER A 34 -2.20 8.19 2.61
N VAL A 35 -1.84 8.17 3.91
CA VAL A 35 -0.45 8.08 4.34
C VAL A 35 0.13 6.71 3.97
N SER A 36 -0.60 5.63 4.24
CA SER A 36 -0.11 4.27 4.00
C SER A 36 0.09 3.98 2.51
N GLU A 37 -0.79 4.45 1.64
CA GLU A 37 -0.63 4.31 0.19
C GLU A 37 0.64 5.02 -0.31
N LYS A 38 0.90 6.23 0.18
CA LYS A 38 2.09 7.01 -0.20
C LYS A 38 3.41 6.39 0.28
N TYR A 39 3.41 5.76 1.46
CA TYR A 39 4.61 5.16 2.04
C TYR A 39 4.86 3.72 1.60
N ASN A 40 3.80 2.99 1.20
CA ASN A 40 3.93 1.61 0.78
C ASN A 40 4.60 1.44 -0.58
N TYR A 41 4.56 2.46 -1.43
CA TYR A 41 5.08 2.40 -2.79
C TYR A 41 6.16 3.47 -3.01
N GLU A 42 7.28 3.04 -3.55
CA GLU A 42 8.37 3.93 -3.93
C GLU A 42 8.77 3.67 -5.38
N GLU A 43 8.84 4.73 -6.15
CA GLU A 43 9.39 4.68 -7.50
C GLU A 43 10.90 4.81 -7.45
N ILE A 44 11.61 3.81 -7.96
CA ILE A 44 13.07 3.79 -8.01
C ILE A 44 13.54 3.60 -9.45
N LYS A 45 14.77 4.03 -9.73
CA LYS A 45 15.43 3.72 -10.99
C LYS A 45 15.80 2.23 -11.05
N VAL A 46 15.67 1.63 -12.22
CA VAL A 46 16.02 0.21 -12.40
C VAL A 46 17.50 -0.06 -12.07
N GLU A 47 18.37 0.94 -12.22
CA GLU A 47 19.79 0.84 -11.88
C GLU A 47 20.02 0.63 -10.37
N ASP A 48 19.17 1.24 -9.53
CA ASP A 48 19.22 1.17 -8.07
C ASP A 48 18.54 -0.10 -7.50
N LEU A 49 17.98 -0.93 -8.37
CA LEU A 49 17.30 -2.15 -7.98
C LEU A 49 18.29 -3.15 -7.36
N LYS A 50 17.95 -3.61 -6.17
CA LYS A 50 18.75 -4.56 -5.39
C LYS A 50 17.98 -5.86 -5.16
N PRO A 51 18.70 -7.00 -4.99
CA PRO A 51 18.06 -8.24 -4.56
C PRO A 51 17.37 -8.06 -3.20
N ARG A 52 16.37 -8.88 -2.95
CA ARG A 52 15.49 -8.83 -1.77
C ARG A 52 14.47 -7.69 -1.73
N MET A 53 14.42 -6.81 -2.72
CA MET A 53 13.33 -5.86 -2.87
C MET A 53 12.05 -6.58 -3.32
N ILE A 54 10.90 -5.99 -3.03
CA ILE A 54 9.59 -6.51 -3.43
C ILE A 54 9.04 -5.57 -4.50
N LEU A 55 8.66 -6.14 -5.65
CA LEU A 55 8.05 -5.36 -6.73
C LEU A 55 6.56 -5.18 -6.49
N SER A 56 6.05 -4.01 -6.88
CA SER A 56 4.62 -3.77 -6.92
C SER A 56 3.96 -4.58 -8.05
N PHE A 57 2.70 -4.90 -7.87
CA PHE A 57 1.88 -5.56 -8.88
C PHE A 57 1.92 -4.82 -10.24
N GLY A 58 1.80 -3.50 -10.21
CA GLY A 58 1.85 -2.67 -11.41
C GLY A 58 3.16 -2.82 -12.19
N SER A 59 4.30 -2.97 -11.50
CA SER A 59 5.59 -3.20 -12.16
C SER A 59 5.68 -4.57 -12.81
N VAL A 60 5.13 -5.60 -12.16
CA VAL A 60 5.14 -6.96 -12.70
C VAL A 60 4.27 -7.08 -13.95
N ILE A 61 3.11 -6.42 -14.00
CA ILE A 61 2.25 -6.42 -15.18
C ILE A 61 2.98 -5.90 -16.43
N LYS A 62 3.85 -4.92 -16.29
CA LYS A 62 4.63 -4.36 -17.40
C LYS A 62 5.54 -5.40 -18.05
N PHE A 63 5.95 -6.41 -17.30
CA PHE A 63 6.82 -7.49 -17.81
C PHE A 63 6.07 -8.53 -18.65
N TYR A 64 4.76 -8.68 -18.52
CA TYR A 64 3.98 -9.67 -19.27
C TYR A 64 4.07 -9.48 -20.79
N SER A 65 4.19 -8.26 -21.25
CA SER A 65 4.34 -7.96 -22.68
C SER A 65 5.78 -8.09 -23.19
N SER A 66 6.73 -8.42 -22.32
CA SER A 66 8.16 -8.51 -22.65
C SER A 66 8.56 -9.91 -23.10
N ARG A 67 9.49 -9.97 -24.06
CA ARG A 67 10.10 -11.20 -24.51
C ARG A 67 11.39 -11.57 -23.76
N VAL A 68 11.79 -10.75 -22.79
CA VAL A 68 13.00 -11.00 -21.99
C VAL A 68 12.75 -12.19 -21.07
N LYS A 69 13.65 -13.17 -21.12
CA LYS A 69 13.59 -14.36 -20.24
C LYS A 69 14.09 -14.01 -18.84
N GLY A 70 13.51 -14.67 -17.82
CA GLY A 70 13.93 -14.52 -16.43
C GLY A 70 13.27 -13.38 -15.67
N LEU A 71 12.30 -12.67 -16.28
CA LEU A 71 11.51 -11.66 -15.57
C LEU A 71 10.52 -12.32 -14.61
N PRO A 72 10.29 -11.73 -13.42
CA PRO A 72 9.28 -12.22 -12.49
C PRO A 72 7.89 -12.16 -13.14
N LYS A 73 7.18 -13.28 -13.11
CA LYS A 73 5.84 -13.41 -13.71
C LYS A 73 4.72 -13.38 -12.67
N THR A 74 5.04 -13.61 -11.42
CA THR A 74 4.10 -13.61 -10.31
C THR A 74 4.28 -12.36 -9.46
N THR A 75 3.18 -11.88 -8.90
CA THR A 75 3.24 -10.73 -8.00
C THR A 75 3.94 -11.12 -6.72
N THR A 76 4.98 -10.41 -6.41
CA THR A 76 5.75 -10.61 -5.20
C THR A 76 5.09 -9.95 -3.97
N GLU A 77 4.10 -9.09 -4.22
CA GLU A 77 3.41 -8.30 -3.21
C GLU A 77 2.56 -9.13 -2.24
N THR A 78 1.91 -10.18 -2.76
CA THR A 78 1.05 -11.06 -1.97
C THR A 78 1.76 -12.29 -1.40
N THR A 79 2.87 -12.71 -2.01
CA THR A 79 3.59 -13.93 -1.64
C THR A 79 4.86 -13.66 -0.85
N ASP A 80 5.15 -12.39 -0.54
CA ASP A 80 6.39 -11.94 0.12
C ASP A 80 7.67 -12.48 -0.57
N SER A 81 7.53 -12.83 -1.85
CA SER A 81 8.67 -13.33 -2.63
C SER A 81 9.57 -12.17 -3.02
N ARG A 82 10.80 -12.27 -2.59
CA ARG A 82 11.81 -11.23 -2.79
C ARG A 82 12.56 -11.49 -4.08
N LEU A 83 12.93 -10.43 -4.77
CA LEU A 83 13.71 -10.52 -6.00
C LEU A 83 15.04 -11.27 -5.78
N THR A 84 15.31 -12.19 -6.67
CA THR A 84 16.61 -12.87 -6.79
C THR A 84 17.60 -12.02 -7.60
N LEU A 85 18.88 -12.36 -7.53
CA LEU A 85 19.93 -11.71 -8.34
C LEU A 85 19.64 -11.82 -9.84
N ASP A 86 19.25 -13.01 -10.30
CA ASP A 86 18.99 -13.29 -11.72
C ASP A 86 17.79 -12.48 -12.24
N GLU A 87 16.77 -12.31 -11.41
CA GLU A 87 15.60 -11.48 -11.74
C GLU A 87 15.97 -10.00 -11.83
N VAL A 88 16.81 -9.49 -10.91
CA VAL A 88 17.32 -8.12 -10.96
C VAL A 88 18.10 -7.85 -12.25
N GLU A 89 18.98 -8.76 -12.66
CA GLU A 89 19.72 -8.64 -13.91
C GLU A 89 18.78 -8.70 -15.13
N SER A 90 17.77 -9.54 -15.07
CA SER A 90 16.78 -9.66 -16.14
C SER A 90 15.95 -8.38 -16.28
N ILE A 91 15.60 -7.74 -15.17
CA ILE A 91 14.90 -6.44 -15.16
C ILE A 91 15.80 -5.34 -15.71
N LYS A 92 17.09 -5.33 -15.35
CA LYS A 92 18.07 -4.39 -15.92
C LYS A 92 18.28 -4.56 -17.42
N ARG A 93 18.22 -5.80 -17.93
CA ARG A 93 18.21 -6.07 -19.37
C ARG A 93 16.94 -5.61 -20.04
N TRP A 94 15.78 -5.81 -19.37
CA TRP A 94 14.50 -5.36 -19.88
C TRP A 94 14.42 -3.84 -20.01
N SER A 95 14.92 -3.07 -19.03
CA SER A 95 14.90 -1.61 -19.08
C SER A 95 15.65 -1.02 -20.29
N LYS A 96 16.62 -1.74 -20.84
CA LYS A 96 17.37 -1.33 -22.04
C LYS A 96 16.64 -1.66 -23.35
N THR A 97 15.51 -2.33 -23.30
CA THR A 97 14.70 -2.63 -24.50
C THR A 97 13.82 -1.45 -24.89
N LYS A 98 13.33 -1.40 -26.14
CA LYS A 98 12.42 -0.35 -26.63
C LYS A 98 11.12 -0.21 -25.81
N LYS A 99 10.70 -1.27 -25.13
CA LYS A 99 9.50 -1.31 -24.26
C LYS A 99 9.85 -1.26 -22.78
N GLY A 100 11.12 -1.13 -22.45
CA GLY A 100 11.59 -1.04 -21.07
C GLY A 100 11.40 0.36 -20.52
N GLU A 101 11.11 0.44 -19.25
CA GLU A 101 11.06 1.69 -18.50
C GLU A 101 12.31 1.83 -17.64
N HIS A 102 12.71 3.06 -17.38
CA HIS A 102 13.86 3.36 -16.53
C HIS A 102 13.51 3.39 -15.04
N THR A 103 12.22 3.44 -14.71
CA THR A 103 11.73 3.46 -13.34
C THR A 103 10.75 2.31 -13.11
N ILE A 104 10.76 1.78 -11.90
CA ILE A 104 9.85 0.75 -11.43
C ILE A 104 9.40 1.07 -10.02
N VAL A 105 8.22 0.56 -9.66
CA VAL A 105 7.64 0.77 -8.33
C VAL A 105 7.92 -0.47 -7.48
N ILE A 106 8.53 -0.23 -6.31
CA ILE A 106 8.75 -1.25 -5.28
C ILE A 106 7.79 -1.05 -4.10
N VAL A 107 7.57 -2.12 -3.36
CA VAL A 107 6.80 -2.10 -2.12
C VAL A 107 7.75 -1.93 -0.94
N ARG A 108 7.50 -0.92 -0.11
CA ARG A 108 8.14 -0.77 1.18
C ARG A 108 7.25 -1.34 2.27
N HIS A 109 7.81 -2.15 3.15
CA HIS A 109 7.11 -2.54 4.37
C HIS A 109 7.11 -1.36 5.35
N LEU A 110 5.92 -0.88 5.69
CA LEU A 110 5.77 0.07 6.79
C LEU A 110 6.08 -0.62 8.12
N PRO A 111 6.91 -0.02 8.97
CA PRO A 111 7.06 -0.51 10.32
C PRO A 111 5.73 -0.29 11.07
N PHE A 112 5.02 -1.37 11.39
CA PHE A 112 3.74 -1.31 12.12
C PHE A 112 3.89 -0.85 13.58
N ALA A 113 5.06 -1.03 14.18
CA ALA A 113 5.31 -0.72 15.58
C ALA A 113 4.95 0.73 15.97
N PRO A 114 5.33 1.78 15.24
CA PRO A 114 4.93 3.15 15.57
C PRO A 114 3.40 3.39 15.53
N PHE A 115 2.70 2.69 14.63
CA PHE A 115 1.24 2.83 14.51
C PHE A 115 0.50 2.14 15.66
N ILE A 116 0.99 1.00 16.12
CA ILE A 116 0.46 0.32 17.30
C ILE A 116 0.65 1.21 18.53
N LEU A 117 1.86 1.75 18.73
CA LEU A 117 2.16 2.65 19.84
C LEU A 117 1.27 3.91 19.83
N LEU A 118 1.07 4.51 18.66
CA LEU A 118 0.18 5.67 18.50
C LEU A 118 -1.28 5.31 18.80
N GLY A 119 -1.73 4.15 18.40
CA GLY A 119 -3.07 3.64 18.70
C GLY A 119 -3.28 3.42 20.20
N GLU A 120 -2.31 2.84 20.88
CA GLU A 120 -2.35 2.67 22.34
C GLU A 120 -2.35 4.00 23.08
N LEU A 121 -1.48 4.93 22.70
CA LEU A 121 -1.42 6.28 23.27
C LEU A 121 -2.75 7.02 23.11
N LEU A 122 -3.34 7.00 21.92
CA LEU A 122 -4.66 7.57 21.65
C LEU A 122 -5.75 6.91 22.51
N PHE A 123 -5.72 5.59 22.64
CA PHE A 123 -6.67 4.87 23.49
C PHE A 123 -6.57 5.30 24.96
N PHE A 124 -5.36 5.40 25.49
CA PHE A 124 -5.14 5.87 26.87
C PHE A 124 -5.61 7.31 27.08
N ILE A 125 -5.29 8.21 26.15
CA ILE A 125 -5.73 9.62 26.21
C ILE A 125 -7.25 9.69 26.19
N LEU A 126 -7.91 9.00 25.28
CA LEU A 126 -9.38 8.99 25.19
C LEU A 126 -10.04 8.38 26.43
N ARG A 127 -9.42 7.37 27.05
CA ARG A 127 -9.94 6.76 28.28
C ARG A 127 -9.81 7.67 29.50
N VAL A 128 -8.79 8.51 29.54
CA VAL A 128 -8.55 9.42 30.69
C VAL A 128 -9.39 10.69 30.60
N TYR A 129 -9.68 11.16 29.39
CA TYR A 129 -10.36 12.44 29.18
C TYR A 129 -11.83 12.33 28.72
N LEU A 130 -12.31 11.12 28.45
CA LEU A 130 -13.71 10.79 28.10
C LEU A 130 -14.32 9.80 29.08
#